data_464559ec3b5e6bbc90615ca57923d32e
#
_entry.id   464559ec3b5e6bbc90615ca57923d32e
#
_cell.length_a   1.000
_cell.length_b   1.000
_cell.length_c   1.000
_cell.angle_alpha   90.00
_cell.angle_beta   90.00
_cell.angle_gamma   90.00
#
_symmetry.space_group_name_H-M   'P 1'
#
loop_
_entity.id
_entity.type
_entity.pdbx_description
1 polymer ?
#
loop_
_entity_poly.entity_id
_entity_poly.type
_entity_poly.pdbx_seq_one_letter_code
_entity_poly.pdbx_strand_id
1 'polypeptide(L)'
;MVLPVPEALHDPLVIQLDALGFEAFWEEPDRLKAYMPASQWRAAVREAVRDLLRRQGLPDEIEVRTIEPENWNARWESQLQPIAVGPFLIKPSWHAVPEAYATHIVLEIDPKMSFGTGYHESTRLLLQMLPDCVEPGARVLDAGTGTGILTIAALKLGAGSAIAFDIDPWAAENAQENFARNGVADRVEFRQGSIEVVPERDFDLILANIHRRVLCELLPAFREKVRPTGYVLLSGLLREERELMLETAAAHDLEPIHEATENAWWAVMLKRTV
;
A
#
# COMPACT_ATOMS: atom_id res chain seq x y z
N MET A 1 20.98 -22.43 -1.33
CA MET A 1 22.04 -23.26 -0.77
C MET A 1 21.99 -23.18 0.75
N VAL A 2 22.21 -24.29 1.45
CA VAL A 2 22.29 -24.35 2.91
C VAL A 2 23.66 -24.89 3.30
N LEU A 3 24.33 -24.18 4.19
CA LEU A 3 25.65 -24.55 4.73
C LEU A 3 25.54 -24.77 6.23
N PRO A 4 25.92 -25.94 6.77
CA PRO A 4 25.98 -26.19 8.20
C PRO A 4 27.24 -25.54 8.79
N VAL A 5 27.14 -24.29 9.21
CA VAL A 5 28.28 -23.51 9.71
C VAL A 5 27.89 -22.78 10.99
N PRO A 6 28.80 -22.68 12.00
CA PRO A 6 28.55 -21.95 13.22
C PRO A 6 28.50 -20.44 12.98
N GLU A 7 27.72 -19.74 13.78
CA GLU A 7 27.47 -18.28 13.70
C GLU A 7 28.77 -17.45 13.58
N ALA A 8 29.82 -17.83 14.30
CA ALA A 8 31.11 -17.12 14.29
C ALA A 8 31.78 -17.05 12.90
N LEU A 9 31.36 -17.88 11.95
CA LEU A 9 31.88 -17.91 10.58
C LEU A 9 30.92 -17.29 9.53
N HIS A 10 29.75 -16.79 9.95
CA HIS A 10 28.78 -16.23 9.01
C HIS A 10 29.32 -15.00 8.30
N ASP A 11 29.74 -13.96 9.04
CA ASP A 11 30.26 -12.72 8.43
C ASP A 11 31.39 -12.94 7.40
N PRO A 12 32.46 -13.71 7.72
CA PRO A 12 33.51 -13.99 6.74
C PRO A 12 33.01 -14.75 5.52
N LEU A 13 32.04 -15.66 5.69
CA LEU A 13 31.46 -16.43 4.59
C LEU A 13 30.54 -15.60 3.72
N VAL A 14 29.70 -14.75 4.31
CA VAL A 14 28.80 -13.83 3.59
C VAL A 14 29.59 -12.98 2.61
N ILE A 15 30.70 -12.33 3.06
CA ILE A 15 31.55 -11.50 2.20
C ILE A 15 32.09 -12.29 1.01
N GLN A 16 32.52 -13.53 1.22
CA GLN A 16 33.11 -14.35 0.18
C GLN A 16 32.09 -14.96 -0.78
N LEU A 17 30.89 -15.27 -0.27
CA LEU A 17 29.76 -15.76 -1.07
C LEU A 17 29.15 -14.63 -1.92
N ASP A 18 29.06 -13.42 -1.39
CA ASP A 18 28.65 -12.22 -2.14
C ASP A 18 29.55 -12.03 -3.38
N ALA A 19 30.87 -12.15 -3.20
CA ALA A 19 31.81 -12.09 -4.31
C ALA A 19 31.66 -13.22 -5.36
N LEU A 20 30.96 -14.32 -5.02
CA LEU A 20 30.59 -15.40 -5.91
C LEU A 20 29.22 -15.23 -6.57
N GLY A 21 28.53 -14.11 -6.29
CA GLY A 21 27.23 -13.75 -6.86
C GLY A 21 26.01 -14.20 -6.06
N PHE A 22 26.18 -14.49 -4.76
CA PHE A 22 25.03 -14.68 -3.88
C PHE A 22 24.50 -13.31 -3.45
N GLU A 23 23.18 -13.11 -3.50
CA GLU A 23 22.53 -11.81 -3.36
C GLU A 23 21.78 -11.65 -2.03
N ALA A 24 21.46 -12.75 -1.34
CA ALA A 24 20.74 -12.72 -0.07
C ALA A 24 21.21 -13.83 0.87
N PHE A 25 21.16 -13.54 2.16
CA PHE A 25 21.62 -14.45 3.20
C PHE A 25 20.61 -14.52 4.34
N TRP A 26 20.45 -15.73 4.90
CA TRP A 26 19.65 -15.97 6.09
C TRP A 26 20.49 -16.73 7.10
N GLU A 27 20.70 -16.13 8.25
CA GLU A 27 21.55 -16.64 9.31
C GLU A 27 20.71 -17.36 10.38
N GLU A 28 21.08 -18.59 10.68
CA GLU A 28 20.54 -19.39 11.79
C GLU A 28 21.74 -19.84 12.66
N PRO A 29 21.59 -20.09 13.97
CA PRO A 29 22.73 -20.32 14.86
C PRO A 29 23.73 -21.38 14.40
N ASP A 30 23.28 -22.38 13.66
CA ASP A 30 24.05 -23.56 13.24
C ASP A 30 24.15 -23.69 11.70
N ARG A 31 23.63 -22.74 10.95
CA ARG A 31 23.63 -22.78 9.47
C ARG A 31 23.48 -21.42 8.82
N LEU A 32 24.07 -21.29 7.66
CA LEU A 32 23.93 -20.14 6.77
C LEU A 32 23.20 -20.57 5.50
N LYS A 33 22.07 -19.90 5.18
CA LYS A 33 21.39 -20.04 3.90
C LYS A 33 21.81 -18.90 2.98
N ALA A 34 22.30 -19.23 1.79
CA ALA A 34 22.70 -18.26 0.79
C ALA A 34 21.89 -18.47 -0.51
N TYR A 35 21.44 -17.38 -1.09
CA TYR A 35 20.54 -17.36 -2.24
C TYR A 35 21.22 -16.68 -3.43
N MET A 36 21.03 -17.23 -4.61
CA MET A 36 21.44 -16.64 -5.88
C MET A 36 20.45 -17.04 -6.98
N PRO A 37 20.38 -16.30 -8.10
CA PRO A 37 19.58 -16.70 -9.24
C PRO A 37 19.97 -18.09 -9.75
N ALA A 38 18.99 -18.96 -10.00
CA ALA A 38 19.25 -20.34 -10.46
C ALA A 38 20.07 -20.39 -11.76
N SER A 39 19.92 -19.39 -12.63
CA SER A 39 20.70 -19.23 -13.86
C SER A 39 22.20 -19.00 -13.64
N GLN A 40 22.57 -18.52 -12.45
CA GLN A 40 23.97 -18.27 -12.06
C GLN A 40 24.60 -19.48 -11.36
N TRP A 41 23.80 -20.44 -10.87
CA TRP A 41 24.29 -21.65 -10.21
C TRP A 41 24.90 -22.62 -11.22
N ARG A 42 26.21 -22.48 -11.47
CA ARG A 42 27.00 -23.28 -12.43
C ARG A 42 28.00 -24.15 -11.70
N ALA A 43 28.54 -25.14 -12.40
CA ALA A 43 29.56 -26.03 -11.84
C ALA A 43 30.78 -25.29 -11.28
N ALA A 44 31.20 -24.20 -11.94
CA ALA A 44 32.30 -23.35 -11.47
C ALA A 44 31.98 -22.67 -10.12
N VAL A 45 30.78 -22.16 -9.93
CA VAL A 45 30.36 -21.56 -8.66
C VAL A 45 30.28 -22.61 -7.56
N ARG A 46 29.71 -23.77 -7.86
CA ARG A 46 29.69 -24.92 -6.93
C ARG A 46 31.10 -25.30 -6.45
N GLU A 47 32.06 -25.38 -7.36
CA GLU A 47 33.45 -25.75 -6.99
C GLU A 47 34.12 -24.64 -6.20
N ALA A 48 33.91 -23.37 -6.56
CA ALA A 48 34.41 -22.24 -5.79
C ALA A 48 33.88 -22.21 -4.35
N VAL A 49 32.60 -22.53 -4.15
CA VAL A 49 32.01 -22.65 -2.80
C VAL A 49 32.64 -23.81 -2.03
N ARG A 50 32.88 -24.98 -2.67
CA ARG A 50 33.55 -26.11 -2.02
C ARG A 50 34.97 -25.76 -1.61
N ASP A 51 35.73 -25.10 -2.49
CA ASP A 51 37.09 -24.65 -2.18
C ASP A 51 37.09 -23.62 -1.04
N LEU A 52 36.08 -22.74 -0.98
CA LEU A 52 35.92 -21.82 0.11
C LEU A 52 35.71 -22.55 1.43
N LEU A 53 34.81 -23.53 1.48
CA LEU A 53 34.52 -24.31 2.69
C LEU A 53 35.76 -25.10 3.15
N ARG A 54 36.49 -25.76 2.22
CA ARG A 54 37.72 -26.49 2.53
C ARG A 54 38.79 -25.57 3.14
N ARG A 55 38.97 -24.35 2.62
CA ARG A 55 39.92 -23.35 3.17
C ARG A 55 39.57 -22.92 4.58
N GLN A 56 38.28 -22.93 4.94
CA GLN A 56 37.79 -22.62 6.28
C GLN A 56 37.77 -23.86 7.21
N GLY A 57 38.23 -25.02 6.73
CA GLY A 57 38.16 -26.26 7.52
C GLY A 57 36.75 -26.80 7.73
N LEU A 58 35.81 -26.41 6.89
CA LEU A 58 34.39 -26.81 6.96
C LEU A 58 34.14 -28.02 6.04
N PRO A 59 33.10 -28.82 6.33
CA PRO A 59 32.61 -29.83 5.41
C PRO A 59 32.23 -29.20 4.08
N ASP A 60 32.63 -29.83 2.97
CA ASP A 60 32.31 -29.36 1.61
C ASP A 60 30.99 -29.93 1.06
N GLU A 61 30.16 -30.47 1.94
CA GLU A 61 28.81 -30.90 1.64
C GLU A 61 27.88 -29.69 1.50
N ILE A 62 27.32 -29.52 0.30
CA ILE A 62 26.46 -28.41 -0.05
C ILE A 62 25.07 -28.95 -0.35
N GLU A 63 24.08 -28.59 0.45
CA GLU A 63 22.67 -28.80 0.13
C GLU A 63 22.17 -27.66 -0.74
N VAL A 64 21.72 -27.98 -1.96
CA VAL A 64 21.16 -27.00 -2.89
C VAL A 64 19.71 -27.34 -3.17
N ARG A 65 18.85 -26.36 -3.00
CA ARG A 65 17.43 -26.46 -3.37
C ARG A 65 17.09 -25.34 -4.35
N THR A 66 16.44 -25.68 -5.42
CA THR A 66 15.78 -24.68 -6.27
C THR A 66 14.48 -24.29 -5.61
N ILE A 67 14.31 -22.99 -5.39
CA ILE A 67 13.04 -22.43 -4.94
C ILE A 67 12.36 -21.90 -6.19
N GLU A 68 11.28 -22.55 -6.58
CA GLU A 68 10.46 -22.02 -7.66
C GLU A 68 9.85 -20.68 -7.22
N PRO A 69 9.76 -19.71 -8.14
CA PRO A 69 9.09 -18.45 -7.84
C PRO A 69 7.64 -18.75 -7.45
N GLU A 70 7.32 -18.64 -6.17
CA GLU A 70 5.94 -18.71 -5.72
C GLU A 70 5.32 -17.32 -5.88
N ASN A 71 4.22 -17.25 -6.60
CA ASN A 71 3.46 -16.01 -6.67
C ASN A 71 2.70 -15.81 -5.34
N TRP A 72 3.42 -15.29 -4.35
CA TRP A 72 2.87 -15.02 -3.02
C TRP A 72 1.67 -14.10 -3.05
N ASN A 73 1.63 -13.18 -4.02
CA ASN A 73 0.50 -12.28 -4.19
C ASN A 73 -0.74 -13.04 -4.64
N ALA A 74 -0.65 -13.89 -5.68
CA ALA A 74 -1.78 -14.70 -6.11
C ALA A 74 -2.28 -15.64 -5.01
N ARG A 75 -1.36 -16.19 -4.18
CA ARG A 75 -1.73 -17.02 -3.04
C ARG A 75 -2.44 -16.20 -1.96
N TRP A 76 -1.94 -15.01 -1.64
CA TRP A 76 -2.59 -14.10 -0.70
C TRP A 76 -3.95 -13.63 -1.25
N GLU A 77 -4.02 -13.20 -2.49
CA GLU A 77 -5.26 -12.80 -3.17
C GLU A 77 -6.34 -13.88 -3.10
N SER A 78 -5.95 -15.15 -3.33
CA SER A 78 -6.89 -16.27 -3.27
C SER A 78 -7.51 -16.51 -1.89
N GLN A 79 -6.92 -15.94 -0.83
CA GLN A 79 -7.41 -16.05 0.55
C GLN A 79 -8.32 -14.89 0.96
N LEU A 80 -8.39 -13.82 0.13
CA LEU A 80 -9.24 -12.67 0.42
C LEU A 80 -10.72 -13.08 0.45
N GLN A 81 -11.40 -12.71 1.51
CA GLN A 81 -12.84 -12.95 1.69
C GLN A 81 -13.58 -11.61 1.69
N PRO A 82 -14.84 -11.54 1.24
CA PRO A 82 -15.63 -10.32 1.36
C PRO A 82 -15.69 -9.82 2.80
N ILE A 83 -15.49 -8.50 2.99
CA ILE A 83 -15.57 -7.84 4.30
C ILE A 83 -16.51 -6.65 4.25
N ALA A 84 -17.26 -6.44 5.34
CA ALA A 84 -18.12 -5.26 5.50
C ALA A 84 -17.38 -4.18 6.30
N VAL A 85 -17.43 -2.93 5.80
CA VAL A 85 -16.82 -1.76 6.43
C VAL A 85 -17.82 -0.60 6.33
N GLY A 86 -18.44 -0.21 7.43
CA GLY A 86 -19.53 0.79 7.39
C GLY A 86 -20.63 0.38 6.41
N PRO A 87 -21.04 1.25 5.46
CA PRO A 87 -22.05 0.91 4.47
C PRO A 87 -21.54 0.07 3.30
N PHE A 88 -20.24 -0.24 3.25
CA PHE A 88 -19.61 -0.90 2.13
C PHE A 88 -19.42 -2.40 2.35
N LEU A 89 -19.58 -3.17 1.28
CA LEU A 89 -19.06 -4.52 1.14
C LEU A 89 -17.86 -4.49 0.17
N ILE A 90 -16.68 -4.78 0.67
CA ILE A 90 -15.46 -4.88 -0.14
C ILE A 90 -15.29 -6.34 -0.51
N LYS A 91 -15.13 -6.64 -1.80
CA LYS A 91 -14.92 -8.00 -2.29
C LYS A 91 -14.03 -8.02 -3.52
N PRO A 92 -13.24 -9.07 -3.71
CA PRO A 92 -12.61 -9.36 -5.00
C PRO A 92 -13.64 -9.74 -6.07
N SER A 93 -13.26 -9.62 -7.35
CA SER A 93 -14.15 -9.92 -8.50
C SER A 93 -14.64 -11.37 -8.53
N TRP A 94 -13.83 -12.31 -8.06
CA TRP A 94 -14.14 -13.76 -8.04
C TRP A 94 -15.08 -14.21 -6.91
N HIS A 95 -15.51 -13.31 -6.03
CA HIS A 95 -16.50 -13.59 -4.99
C HIS A 95 -17.87 -13.04 -5.36
N ALA A 96 -18.91 -13.83 -5.12
CA ALA A 96 -20.28 -13.35 -5.17
C ALA A 96 -20.60 -12.46 -3.97
N VAL A 97 -21.61 -11.61 -4.09
CA VAL A 97 -22.15 -10.84 -2.96
C VAL A 97 -22.96 -11.79 -2.06
N PRO A 98 -22.56 -12.00 -0.80
CA PRO A 98 -23.35 -12.81 0.11
C PRO A 98 -24.72 -12.16 0.40
N GLU A 99 -25.77 -12.95 0.54
CA GLU A 99 -27.14 -12.44 0.75
C GLU A 99 -27.27 -11.51 1.96
N ALA A 100 -26.51 -11.78 3.01
CA ALA A 100 -26.47 -10.94 4.21
C ALA A 100 -26.03 -9.50 3.95
N TYR A 101 -25.38 -9.22 2.83
CA TYR A 101 -24.86 -7.90 2.45
C TYR A 101 -25.57 -7.29 1.24
N ALA A 102 -26.75 -7.77 0.88
CA ALA A 102 -27.51 -7.32 -0.30
C ALA A 102 -27.83 -5.81 -0.29
N THR A 103 -27.84 -5.17 0.88
CA THR A 103 -28.10 -3.73 1.05
C THR A 103 -26.84 -2.86 1.08
N HIS A 104 -25.66 -3.46 1.08
CA HIS A 104 -24.41 -2.74 1.13
C HIS A 104 -24.01 -2.19 -0.24
N ILE A 105 -23.27 -1.09 -0.22
CA ILE A 105 -22.60 -0.55 -1.41
C ILE A 105 -21.41 -1.44 -1.72
N VAL A 106 -21.48 -2.18 -2.82
CA VAL A 106 -20.41 -3.12 -3.20
C VAL A 106 -19.24 -2.36 -3.80
N LEU A 107 -18.04 -2.58 -3.24
CA LEU A 107 -16.75 -2.16 -3.79
C LEU A 107 -16.04 -3.42 -4.30
N GLU A 108 -15.98 -3.59 -5.63
CA GLU A 108 -15.27 -4.71 -6.25
C GLU A 108 -13.82 -4.31 -6.49
N ILE A 109 -12.90 -4.87 -5.69
CA ILE A 109 -11.48 -4.49 -5.68
C ILE A 109 -10.61 -5.72 -5.89
N ASP A 110 -9.92 -5.76 -7.00
CA ASP A 110 -8.84 -6.71 -7.25
C ASP A 110 -7.52 -6.00 -6.91
N PRO A 111 -6.83 -6.39 -5.82
CA PRO A 111 -5.73 -5.60 -5.27
C PRO A 111 -4.45 -5.64 -6.10
N LYS A 112 -4.17 -6.77 -6.77
CA LYS A 112 -2.90 -7.01 -7.46
C LYS A 112 -1.70 -6.63 -6.55
N MET A 113 -0.82 -5.75 -7.03
CA MET A 113 0.37 -5.28 -6.29
C MET A 113 0.15 -3.92 -5.59
N SER A 114 -1.05 -3.33 -5.70
CA SER A 114 -1.32 -1.98 -5.20
C SER A 114 -1.85 -1.99 -3.77
N PHE A 115 -1.52 -0.94 -3.01
CA PHE A 115 -2.10 -0.71 -1.69
C PHE A 115 -3.57 -0.27 -1.79
N GLY A 116 -4.35 -0.49 -0.73
CA GLY A 116 -5.76 -0.07 -0.69
C GLY A 116 -6.74 -1.22 -0.92
N THR A 117 -6.46 -2.37 -0.36
CA THR A 117 -7.31 -3.58 -0.50
C THR A 117 -8.59 -3.54 0.34
N GLY A 118 -8.71 -2.57 1.25
CA GLY A 118 -9.78 -2.50 2.23
C GLY A 118 -9.56 -3.31 3.50
N TYR A 119 -8.57 -4.20 3.53
CA TYR A 119 -8.27 -5.03 4.71
C TYR A 119 -7.38 -4.33 5.73
N HIS A 120 -6.65 -3.30 5.31
CA HIS A 120 -5.80 -2.52 6.21
C HIS A 120 -6.63 -1.52 7.03
N GLU A 121 -6.29 -1.36 8.31
CA GLU A 121 -7.00 -0.49 9.25
C GLU A 121 -7.12 0.95 8.75
N SER A 122 -6.05 1.52 8.20
CA SER A 122 -6.06 2.88 7.69
C SER A 122 -7.09 3.09 6.57
N THR A 123 -7.27 2.11 5.70
CA THR A 123 -8.29 2.15 4.63
C THR A 123 -9.69 2.02 5.21
N ARG A 124 -9.89 1.11 6.18
CA ARG A 124 -11.19 0.94 6.85
C ARG A 124 -11.63 2.20 7.59
N LEU A 125 -10.71 2.85 8.29
CA LEU A 125 -10.98 4.12 8.98
C LEU A 125 -11.51 5.17 8.02
N LEU A 126 -10.86 5.38 6.86
CA LEU A 126 -11.33 6.36 5.87
C LEU A 126 -12.68 5.97 5.27
N LEU A 127 -12.88 4.70 4.94
CA LEU A 127 -14.16 4.21 4.42
C LEU A 127 -15.31 4.41 5.41
N GLN A 128 -15.08 4.27 6.71
CA GLN A 128 -16.09 4.52 7.75
C GLN A 128 -16.42 6.00 7.87
N MET A 129 -15.46 6.90 7.65
CA MET A 129 -15.65 8.35 7.77
C MET A 129 -16.21 8.99 6.49
N LEU A 130 -16.04 8.36 5.31
CA LEU A 130 -16.50 8.90 4.03
C LEU A 130 -17.98 9.30 3.97
N PRO A 131 -18.94 8.54 4.52
CA PRO A 131 -20.34 8.92 4.49
C PRO A 131 -20.65 10.28 5.13
N ASP A 132 -19.82 10.71 6.08
CA ASP A 132 -20.01 11.95 6.83
C ASP A 132 -19.50 13.20 6.07
N CYS A 133 -18.74 13.02 4.98
CA CYS A 133 -18.11 14.13 4.25
C CYS A 133 -18.32 14.13 2.73
N VAL A 134 -18.94 13.09 2.16
CA VAL A 134 -19.29 13.07 0.74
C VAL A 134 -20.64 13.68 0.51
N GLU A 135 -20.67 14.85 -0.11
CA GLU A 135 -21.90 15.52 -0.55
C GLU A 135 -22.29 15.06 -1.98
N PRO A 136 -23.59 15.00 -2.32
CA PRO A 136 -24.02 14.71 -3.68
C PRO A 136 -23.43 15.69 -4.70
N GLY A 137 -22.81 15.16 -5.75
CA GLY A 137 -22.15 15.97 -6.78
C GLY A 137 -20.76 16.47 -6.41
N ALA A 138 -20.23 16.14 -5.23
CA ALA A 138 -18.91 16.57 -4.75
C ALA A 138 -17.79 16.27 -5.77
N ARG A 139 -16.84 17.19 -5.84
CA ARG A 139 -15.60 17.04 -6.61
C ARG A 139 -14.47 16.57 -5.69
N VAL A 140 -13.94 15.39 -5.95
CA VAL A 140 -12.99 14.70 -5.08
C VAL A 140 -11.59 14.71 -5.66
N LEU A 141 -10.58 14.87 -4.81
CA LEU A 141 -9.18 14.60 -5.10
C LEU A 141 -8.71 13.41 -4.25
N ASP A 142 -8.14 12.39 -4.88
CA ASP A 142 -7.57 11.23 -4.18
C ASP A 142 -6.06 11.15 -4.42
N ALA A 143 -5.29 11.41 -3.37
CA ALA A 143 -3.84 11.50 -3.41
C ALA A 143 -3.18 10.18 -2.96
N GLY A 144 -2.44 9.53 -3.85
CA GLY A 144 -1.92 8.18 -3.63
C GLY A 144 -3.05 7.16 -3.63
N THR A 145 -3.79 7.12 -4.75
CA THR A 145 -5.05 6.36 -4.85
C THR A 145 -4.91 4.84 -4.74
N GLY A 146 -3.72 4.29 -5.03
CA GLY A 146 -3.46 2.85 -4.98
C GLY A 146 -4.43 2.05 -5.84
N THR A 147 -5.24 1.17 -5.23
CA THR A 147 -6.30 0.41 -5.93
C THR A 147 -7.47 1.25 -6.42
N GLY A 148 -7.57 2.52 -6.02
CA GLY A 148 -8.70 3.38 -6.30
C GLY A 148 -9.90 3.24 -5.35
N ILE A 149 -9.77 2.45 -4.28
CA ILE A 149 -10.90 2.09 -3.40
C ILE A 149 -11.62 3.31 -2.80
N LEU A 150 -10.86 4.33 -2.35
CA LEU A 150 -11.43 5.55 -1.75
C LEU A 150 -12.18 6.39 -2.78
N THR A 151 -11.59 6.56 -3.97
CA THR A 151 -12.25 7.20 -5.12
C THR A 151 -13.56 6.49 -5.47
N ILE A 152 -13.53 5.15 -5.61
CA ILE A 152 -14.71 4.34 -5.93
C ILE A 152 -15.78 4.52 -4.86
N ALA A 153 -15.40 4.44 -3.59
CA ALA A 153 -16.34 4.59 -2.47
C ALA A 153 -16.99 5.98 -2.47
N ALA A 154 -16.23 7.06 -2.65
CA ALA A 154 -16.75 8.42 -2.72
C ALA A 154 -17.74 8.59 -3.89
N LEU A 155 -17.43 8.08 -5.07
CA LEU A 155 -18.30 8.16 -6.25
C LEU A 155 -19.59 7.34 -6.08
N LYS A 156 -19.52 6.18 -5.41
CA LYS A 156 -20.70 5.37 -5.10
C LYS A 156 -21.57 5.96 -3.98
N LEU A 157 -21.01 6.80 -3.11
CA LEU A 157 -21.77 7.62 -2.14
C LEU A 157 -22.46 8.82 -2.78
N GLY A 158 -22.14 9.16 -4.03
CA GLY A 158 -22.83 10.25 -4.74
C GLY A 158 -21.92 11.41 -5.15
N ALA A 159 -20.61 11.33 -4.96
CA ALA A 159 -19.69 12.30 -5.53
C ALA A 159 -19.86 12.37 -7.06
N GLY A 160 -19.71 13.57 -7.63
CA GLY A 160 -19.95 13.81 -9.06
C GLY A 160 -18.76 13.38 -9.92
N SER A 161 -17.54 13.71 -9.49
CA SER A 161 -16.31 13.43 -10.22
C SER A 161 -15.11 13.31 -9.27
N ALA A 162 -14.05 12.67 -9.74
CA ALA A 162 -12.80 12.57 -9.02
C ALA A 162 -11.59 12.80 -9.94
N ILE A 163 -10.56 13.43 -9.39
CA ILE A 163 -9.19 13.32 -9.90
C ILE A 163 -8.45 12.44 -8.93
N ALA A 164 -7.82 11.38 -9.42
CA ALA A 164 -7.02 10.45 -8.65
C ALA A 164 -5.58 10.45 -9.20
N PHE A 165 -4.59 10.47 -8.32
CA PHE A 165 -3.20 10.36 -8.76
C PHE A 165 -2.39 9.38 -7.90
N ASP A 166 -1.37 8.78 -8.52
CA ASP A 166 -0.38 7.98 -7.84
C ASP A 166 0.98 8.10 -8.55
N ILE A 167 2.06 7.97 -7.80
CA ILE A 167 3.42 7.96 -8.35
C ILE A 167 3.79 6.59 -8.93
N ASP A 168 3.15 5.52 -8.45
CA ASP A 168 3.42 4.16 -8.85
C ASP A 168 2.69 3.83 -10.17
N PRO A 169 3.42 3.46 -11.24
CA PRO A 169 2.80 3.05 -12.50
C PRO A 169 1.91 1.80 -12.36
N TRP A 170 2.19 0.89 -11.43
CA TRP A 170 1.35 -0.27 -11.16
C TRP A 170 -0.01 0.11 -10.58
N ALA A 171 -0.05 1.14 -9.72
CA ALA A 171 -1.29 1.70 -9.21
C ALA A 171 -2.16 2.27 -10.34
N ALA A 172 -1.55 2.89 -11.35
CA ALA A 172 -2.25 3.44 -12.51
C ALA A 172 -3.10 2.40 -13.25
N GLU A 173 -2.49 1.26 -13.60
CA GLU A 173 -3.18 0.17 -14.28
C GLU A 173 -4.27 -0.45 -13.39
N ASN A 174 -3.92 -0.73 -12.14
CA ASN A 174 -4.82 -1.40 -11.21
C ASN A 174 -6.04 -0.54 -10.85
N ALA A 175 -5.84 0.75 -10.55
CA ALA A 175 -6.94 1.67 -10.26
C ALA A 175 -7.92 1.78 -11.44
N GLN A 176 -7.42 1.94 -12.66
CA GLN A 176 -8.26 2.06 -13.86
C GLN A 176 -9.12 0.80 -14.08
N GLU A 177 -8.57 -0.38 -13.89
CA GLU A 177 -9.35 -1.62 -13.95
C GLU A 177 -10.44 -1.66 -12.87
N ASN A 178 -10.11 -1.28 -11.63
CA ASN A 178 -11.07 -1.24 -10.54
C ASN A 178 -12.15 -0.17 -10.77
N PHE A 179 -11.81 0.99 -11.35
CA PHE A 179 -12.81 2.00 -11.75
C PHE A 179 -13.79 1.44 -12.78
N ALA A 180 -13.29 0.73 -13.79
CA ALA A 180 -14.13 0.11 -14.82
C ALA A 180 -15.04 -0.97 -14.22
N ARG A 181 -14.52 -1.86 -13.36
CA ARG A 181 -15.29 -2.91 -12.67
C ARG A 181 -16.44 -2.33 -11.84
N ASN A 182 -16.21 -1.20 -11.22
CA ASN A 182 -17.21 -0.53 -10.39
C ASN A 182 -18.15 0.40 -11.15
N GLY A 183 -17.98 0.55 -12.48
CA GLY A 183 -18.81 1.40 -13.33
C GLY A 183 -18.67 2.90 -13.02
N VAL A 184 -17.47 3.35 -12.62
CA VAL A 184 -17.21 4.76 -12.26
C VAL A 184 -16.12 5.40 -13.14
N ALA A 185 -15.57 4.67 -14.08
CA ALA A 185 -14.40 5.12 -14.90
C ALA A 185 -14.67 6.42 -15.67
N ASP A 186 -15.90 6.67 -16.09
CA ASP A 186 -16.33 7.87 -16.80
C ASP A 186 -16.36 9.14 -15.91
N ARG A 187 -16.26 8.97 -14.58
CA ARG A 187 -16.26 10.06 -13.60
C ARG A 187 -14.90 10.27 -12.93
N VAL A 188 -13.86 9.50 -13.31
CA VAL A 188 -12.52 9.58 -12.74
C VAL A 188 -11.50 9.96 -13.81
N GLU A 189 -10.71 10.98 -13.52
CA GLU A 189 -9.49 11.27 -14.24
C GLU A 189 -8.29 10.79 -13.43
N PHE A 190 -7.60 9.76 -13.92
CA PHE A 190 -6.37 9.28 -13.30
C PHE A 190 -5.15 10.00 -13.89
N ARG A 191 -4.21 10.41 -13.04
CA ARG A 191 -2.94 11.04 -13.43
C ARG A 191 -1.76 10.38 -12.74
N GLN A 192 -0.74 9.99 -13.49
CA GLN A 192 0.49 9.49 -12.91
C GLN A 192 1.39 10.66 -12.49
N GLY A 193 1.85 10.66 -11.24
CA GLY A 193 2.69 11.71 -10.68
C GLY A 193 2.31 12.03 -9.23
N SER A 194 2.72 13.19 -8.73
CA SER A 194 2.33 13.69 -7.43
C SER A 194 1.41 14.91 -7.57
N ILE A 195 1.32 15.75 -6.55
CA ILE A 195 0.37 16.87 -6.48
C ILE A 195 0.54 17.91 -7.61
N GLU A 196 1.73 17.98 -8.21
CA GLU A 196 2.04 18.86 -9.34
C GLU A 196 1.26 18.54 -10.62
N VAL A 197 0.79 17.28 -10.77
CA VAL A 197 -0.04 16.90 -11.93
C VAL A 197 -1.50 17.34 -11.79
N VAL A 198 -1.85 17.98 -10.67
CA VAL A 198 -3.20 18.47 -10.37
C VAL A 198 -3.16 20.00 -10.23
N PRO A 199 -3.26 20.78 -11.33
CA PRO A 199 -3.34 22.24 -11.25
C PRO A 199 -4.67 22.75 -10.69
N GLU A 200 -5.71 21.94 -10.69
CA GLU A 200 -7.07 22.29 -10.27
C GLU A 200 -7.14 22.64 -8.78
N ARG A 201 -8.20 23.39 -8.45
CA ARG A 201 -8.54 23.84 -7.11
C ARG A 201 -10.04 23.62 -6.85
N ASP A 202 -10.47 24.02 -5.68
CA ASP A 202 -11.87 24.02 -5.26
C ASP A 202 -12.48 22.60 -5.20
N PHE A 203 -11.70 21.64 -4.69
CA PHE A 203 -12.20 20.32 -4.35
C PHE A 203 -13.08 20.39 -3.09
N ASP A 204 -14.20 19.67 -3.11
CA ASP A 204 -15.08 19.52 -1.96
C ASP A 204 -14.45 18.62 -0.91
N LEU A 205 -13.72 17.59 -1.37
CA LEU A 205 -13.09 16.58 -0.54
C LEU A 205 -11.73 16.19 -1.12
N ILE A 206 -10.74 16.17 -0.25
CA ILE A 206 -9.41 15.60 -0.54
C ILE A 206 -9.23 14.35 0.32
N LEU A 207 -8.84 13.25 -0.29
CA LEU A 207 -8.55 11.96 0.34
C LEU A 207 -7.06 11.68 0.25
N ALA A 208 -6.45 11.18 1.33
CA ALA A 208 -5.07 10.70 1.30
C ALA A 208 -4.85 9.61 2.36
N ASN A 209 -4.47 8.42 1.91
CA ASN A 209 -4.07 7.30 2.76
C ASN A 209 -2.60 6.96 2.49
N ILE A 210 -1.72 7.83 2.95
CA ILE A 210 -0.29 7.76 2.69
C ILE A 210 0.49 8.10 3.98
N HIS A 211 1.78 7.69 4.03
CA HIS A 211 2.55 7.87 5.25
C HIS A 211 2.81 9.36 5.60
N ARG A 212 2.96 9.64 6.90
CA ARG A 212 3.06 10.97 7.51
C ARG A 212 4.02 11.93 6.79
N ARG A 213 5.21 11.47 6.42
CA ARG A 213 6.21 12.35 5.79
C ARG A 213 5.66 13.02 4.54
N VAL A 214 5.05 12.24 3.65
CA VAL A 214 4.46 12.76 2.41
C VAL A 214 3.23 13.62 2.71
N LEU A 215 2.39 13.23 3.68
CA LEU A 215 1.25 14.06 4.10
C LEU A 215 1.71 15.46 4.54
N CYS A 216 2.73 15.55 5.40
CA CYS A 216 3.25 16.85 5.83
C CYS A 216 3.77 17.70 4.66
N GLU A 217 4.40 17.07 3.66
CA GLU A 217 4.87 17.76 2.45
C GLU A 217 3.71 18.26 1.56
N LEU A 218 2.57 17.52 1.55
CA LEU A 218 1.41 17.83 0.70
C LEU A 218 0.37 18.74 1.34
N LEU A 219 0.35 18.88 2.68
CA LEU A 219 -0.63 19.71 3.39
C LEU A 219 -0.77 21.13 2.87
N PRO A 220 0.33 21.89 2.57
CA PRO A 220 0.20 23.21 1.98
C PRO A 220 -0.58 23.21 0.67
N ALA A 221 -0.32 22.23 -0.20
CA ALA A 221 -1.02 22.08 -1.46
C ALA A 221 -2.49 21.65 -1.26
N PHE A 222 -2.77 20.77 -0.30
CA PHE A 222 -4.15 20.38 0.04
C PHE A 222 -4.95 21.59 0.52
N ARG A 223 -4.36 22.44 1.37
CA ARG A 223 -4.97 23.68 1.83
C ARG A 223 -5.33 24.63 0.68
N GLU A 224 -4.47 24.73 -0.34
CA GLU A 224 -4.73 25.57 -1.51
C GLU A 224 -5.81 24.99 -2.44
N LYS A 225 -5.89 23.65 -2.51
CA LYS A 225 -6.76 22.94 -3.45
C LYS A 225 -8.16 22.64 -2.90
N VAL A 226 -8.29 22.48 -1.58
CA VAL A 226 -9.61 22.30 -0.97
C VAL A 226 -10.35 23.64 -0.95
N ARG A 227 -11.64 23.64 -1.31
CA ARG A 227 -12.49 24.84 -1.22
C ARG A 227 -12.63 25.34 0.23
N PRO A 228 -12.96 26.62 0.47
CA PRO A 228 -13.45 27.05 1.76
C PRO A 228 -14.61 26.16 2.20
N THR A 229 -14.62 25.68 3.46
CA THR A 229 -15.60 24.70 3.99
C THR A 229 -15.47 23.26 3.49
N GLY A 230 -14.55 22.95 2.57
CA GLY A 230 -14.28 21.58 2.13
C GLY A 230 -13.52 20.76 3.18
N TYR A 231 -13.42 19.47 2.93
CA TYR A 231 -12.84 18.51 3.85
C TYR A 231 -11.54 17.91 3.31
N VAL A 232 -10.63 17.60 4.22
CA VAL A 232 -9.40 16.81 3.93
C VAL A 232 -9.41 15.62 4.87
N LEU A 233 -9.47 14.41 4.32
CA LEU A 233 -9.57 13.15 5.06
C LEU A 233 -8.26 12.38 4.94
N LEU A 234 -7.56 12.21 6.05
CA LEU A 234 -6.19 11.68 6.10
C LEU A 234 -6.10 10.40 6.93
N SER A 235 -5.33 9.43 6.46
CA SER A 235 -4.88 8.25 7.21
C SER A 235 -3.54 7.73 6.67
N GLY A 236 -3.16 6.50 7.02
CA GLY A 236 -1.79 6.02 6.82
C GLY A 236 -0.85 6.51 7.92
N LEU A 237 -1.43 6.89 9.05
CA LEU A 237 -0.80 7.52 10.20
C LEU A 237 -0.89 6.59 11.42
N LEU A 238 0.19 6.52 12.20
CA LEU A 238 0.17 5.87 13.50
C LEU A 238 -0.40 6.81 14.57
N ARG A 239 -0.98 6.25 15.62
CA ARG A 239 -1.53 7.05 16.74
C ARG A 239 -0.49 7.95 17.40
N GLU A 240 0.76 7.51 17.46
CA GLU A 240 1.88 8.28 18.00
C GLU A 240 2.27 9.50 17.14
N GLU A 241 1.86 9.52 15.87
CA GLU A 241 2.12 10.62 14.93
C GLU A 241 1.05 11.70 14.96
N ARG A 242 -0.03 11.50 15.74
CA ARG A 242 -1.20 12.37 15.80
C ARG A 242 -0.85 13.81 16.12
N GLU A 243 -0.10 14.02 17.19
CA GLU A 243 0.19 15.37 17.71
C GLU A 243 0.93 16.23 16.68
N LEU A 244 2.00 15.67 16.12
CA LEU A 244 2.77 16.33 15.07
C LEU A 244 1.94 16.61 13.81
N MET A 245 1.05 15.68 13.43
CA MET A 245 0.20 15.85 12.25
C MET A 245 -0.81 16.97 12.45
N LEU A 246 -1.43 17.05 13.63
CA LEU A 246 -2.38 18.11 13.97
C LEU A 246 -1.72 19.49 14.08
N GLU A 247 -0.53 19.58 14.66
CA GLU A 247 0.25 20.83 14.69
C GLU A 247 0.58 21.28 13.26
N THR A 248 1.00 20.34 12.39
CA THR A 248 1.29 20.67 10.98
C THR A 248 0.03 21.11 10.24
N ALA A 249 -1.10 20.45 10.46
CA ALA A 249 -2.38 20.82 9.83
C ALA A 249 -2.84 22.22 10.28
N ALA A 250 -2.75 22.51 11.57
CA ALA A 250 -3.13 23.81 12.12
C ALA A 250 -2.28 24.96 11.56
N ALA A 251 -0.98 24.72 11.31
CA ALA A 251 -0.10 25.69 10.66
C ALA A 251 -0.51 26.04 9.22
N HIS A 252 -1.43 25.26 8.63
CA HIS A 252 -1.97 25.44 7.28
C HIS A 252 -3.49 25.69 7.27
N ASP A 253 -4.06 26.26 8.33
CA ASP A 253 -5.49 26.56 8.44
C ASP A 253 -6.41 25.36 8.21
N LEU A 254 -6.00 24.17 8.63
CA LEU A 254 -6.76 22.94 8.59
C LEU A 254 -7.03 22.47 10.03
N GLU A 255 -8.29 22.50 10.46
CA GLU A 255 -8.67 22.13 11.81
C GLU A 255 -9.33 20.75 11.88
N PRO A 256 -8.99 19.91 12.88
CA PRO A 256 -9.60 18.62 13.06
C PRO A 256 -11.06 18.76 13.51
N ILE A 257 -11.96 18.06 12.84
CA ILE A 257 -13.38 18.04 13.19
C ILE A 257 -13.88 16.64 13.57
N HIS A 258 -13.20 15.60 13.13
CA HIS A 258 -13.49 14.22 13.49
C HIS A 258 -12.21 13.38 13.43
N GLU A 259 -12.06 12.47 14.38
CA GLU A 259 -10.91 11.55 14.46
C GLU A 259 -11.42 10.12 14.73
N ALA A 260 -10.71 9.13 14.19
CA ALA A 260 -10.98 7.72 14.42
C ALA A 260 -9.68 6.93 14.60
N THR A 261 -9.75 5.83 15.33
CA THR A 261 -8.60 4.95 15.56
C THR A 261 -8.99 3.49 15.44
N GLU A 262 -8.11 2.70 14.88
CA GLU A 262 -8.22 1.23 14.86
C GLU A 262 -6.85 0.63 15.11
N ASN A 263 -6.69 -0.13 16.19
CA ASN A 263 -5.40 -0.66 16.66
C ASN A 263 -4.34 0.46 16.80
N ALA A 264 -3.23 0.36 16.07
CA ALA A 264 -2.16 1.36 16.07
C ALA A 264 -2.42 2.53 15.10
N TRP A 265 -3.44 2.43 14.25
CA TRP A 265 -3.71 3.38 13.17
C TRP A 265 -4.68 4.48 13.59
N TRP A 266 -4.52 5.63 12.97
CA TRP A 266 -5.30 6.83 13.21
C TRP A 266 -5.69 7.49 11.88
N ALA A 267 -6.88 8.09 11.87
CA ALA A 267 -7.40 8.88 10.78
C ALA A 267 -8.00 10.17 11.30
N VAL A 268 -7.99 11.21 10.48
CA VAL A 268 -8.54 12.52 10.81
C VAL A 268 -9.27 13.15 9.63
N MET A 269 -10.42 13.74 9.91
CA MET A 269 -11.12 14.66 9.02
C MET A 269 -10.77 16.07 9.43
N LEU A 270 -10.16 16.79 8.52
CA LEU A 270 -9.80 18.19 8.68
C LEU A 270 -10.78 19.05 7.87
N LYS A 271 -11.05 20.24 8.37
CA LYS A 271 -11.83 21.25 7.66
C LYS A 271 -10.99 22.50 7.48
N ARG A 272 -11.06 23.07 6.27
CA ARG A 272 -10.41 24.36 6.02
C ARG A 272 -11.14 25.46 6.78
N THR A 273 -10.37 26.17 7.62
CA THR A 273 -10.81 27.43 8.23
C THR A 273 -10.65 28.57 7.23
N VAL A 274 -11.53 29.53 7.29
CA VAL A 274 -11.67 30.64 6.32
C VAL A 274 -10.45 31.52 6.24
#